data_d1ca651c03b12e49a601edc36145baa2
#
_entry.id   d1ca651c03b12e49a601edc36145baa2
#
_cell.length_a   1.000
_cell.length_b   1.000
_cell.length_c   1.000
_cell.angle_alpha   90.00
_cell.angle_beta   90.00
_cell.angle_gamma   90.00
#
_symmetry.space_group_name_H-M   'P 1'
#
loop_
_entity.id
_entity.type
_entity.pdbx_description
1 polymer ?
#
loop_
_entity_poly.entity_id
_entity_poly.type
_entity_poly.pdbx_seq_one_letter_code
_entity_poly.pdbx_strand_id
1 'polypeptide(L)'
;YMRTEPTSAAVMFTYISERNMQNMIAGTVLAIAAIAIIMMFALQSVRLGVLSLVPNGLPILTTFGAWALLVGEVGFSVATVASISLGIIVDDTVHLLSKYVRARNERGLTVEDSIRYAFHNVGTAIVVNTIILTAGFLVMTTSAFKMNVDLGLMTVLAIVFALILDFLFLPAMLLLGKRDREPQVAGQLELQASAT
;
A
#
# COMPACT_ATOMS: atom_id res chain seq x y z
N TYR A 1 -12.75 -20.81 47.98
CA TYR A 1 -12.89 -19.47 47.38
C TYR A 1 -13.40 -19.65 45.94
N MET A 2 -14.73 -19.61 45.72
CA MET A 2 -15.31 -19.56 44.38
C MET A 2 -15.07 -18.11 43.82
N ARG A 3 -14.23 -17.97 42.83
CA ARG A 3 -14.17 -16.79 42.01
C ARG A 3 -15.35 -16.84 41.03
N THR A 4 -16.41 -16.16 41.34
CA THR A 4 -17.50 -15.89 40.40
C THR A 4 -17.00 -14.80 39.42
N GLU A 5 -16.62 -15.20 38.21
CA GLU A 5 -16.37 -14.22 37.16
C GLU A 5 -17.73 -13.64 36.71
N PRO A 6 -17.86 -12.32 36.66
CA PRO A 6 -19.12 -11.71 36.23
C PRO A 6 -19.35 -12.03 34.75
N THR A 7 -20.26 -12.93 34.46
CA THR A 7 -20.75 -13.25 33.12
C THR A 7 -21.84 -12.27 32.72
N SER A 8 -21.46 -11.06 32.34
CA SER A 8 -22.39 -10.14 31.66
C SER A 8 -22.09 -10.12 30.16
N ALA A 9 -23.13 -9.88 29.33
CA ALA A 9 -22.95 -9.71 27.90
C ALA A 9 -21.85 -8.67 27.56
N ALA A 10 -21.73 -7.64 28.36
CA ALA A 10 -20.69 -6.61 28.21
C ALA A 10 -19.27 -7.17 28.38
N VAL A 11 -19.04 -8.06 29.35
CA VAL A 11 -17.73 -8.70 29.57
C VAL A 11 -17.39 -9.63 28.43
N MET A 12 -18.38 -10.38 27.90
CA MET A 12 -18.21 -11.23 26.73
C MET A 12 -17.83 -10.43 25.49
N PHE A 13 -18.51 -9.30 25.24
CA PHE A 13 -18.18 -8.41 24.12
C PHE A 13 -16.79 -7.79 24.26
N THR A 14 -16.36 -7.40 25.46
CA THR A 14 -15.02 -6.87 25.70
C THR A 14 -13.95 -7.92 25.42
N TYR A 15 -14.14 -9.15 25.87
CA TYR A 15 -13.21 -10.25 25.65
C TYR A 15 -13.08 -10.65 24.17
N ILE A 16 -14.22 -10.70 23.45
CA ILE A 16 -14.27 -10.97 22.02
C ILE A 16 -13.57 -9.84 21.25
N SER A 17 -13.83 -8.59 21.62
CA SER A 17 -13.24 -7.41 20.98
C SER A 17 -11.73 -7.36 21.16
N GLU A 18 -11.22 -7.62 22.36
CA GLU A 18 -9.79 -7.63 22.66
C GLU A 18 -9.06 -8.73 21.90
N ARG A 19 -9.60 -9.94 21.91
CA ARG A 19 -9.01 -11.09 21.20
C ARG A 19 -9.04 -10.92 19.68
N ASN A 20 -10.11 -10.33 19.15
CA ASN A 20 -10.18 -10.00 17.73
C ASN A 20 -9.16 -8.93 17.37
N MET A 21 -8.98 -7.89 18.17
CA MET A 21 -8.02 -6.82 17.91
C MET A 21 -6.58 -7.35 17.87
N GLN A 22 -6.21 -8.23 18.81
CA GLN A 22 -4.89 -8.89 18.81
C GLN A 22 -4.67 -9.74 17.55
N ASN A 23 -5.67 -10.54 17.16
CA ASN A 23 -5.59 -11.35 15.94
C ASN A 23 -5.51 -10.49 14.68
N MET A 24 -6.19 -9.36 14.63
CA MET A 24 -6.13 -8.44 13.50
C MET A 24 -4.77 -7.75 13.39
N ILE A 25 -4.17 -7.33 14.50
CA ILE A 25 -2.81 -6.77 14.51
C ILE A 25 -1.81 -7.83 14.02
N ALA A 26 -1.88 -9.04 14.55
CA ALA A 26 -1.03 -10.15 14.13
C ALA A 26 -1.22 -10.47 12.64
N GLY A 27 -2.47 -10.50 12.16
CA GLY A 27 -2.82 -10.69 10.74
C GLY A 27 -2.27 -9.58 9.85
N THR A 28 -2.35 -8.33 10.27
CA THR A 28 -1.80 -7.18 9.54
C THR A 28 -0.27 -7.25 9.45
N VAL A 29 0.41 -7.59 10.55
CA VAL A 29 1.88 -7.77 10.53
C VAL A 29 2.28 -8.92 9.60
N LEU A 30 1.56 -10.04 9.66
CA LEU A 30 1.80 -11.19 8.76
C LEU A 30 1.55 -10.80 7.29
N ALA A 31 0.50 -10.05 7.01
CA ALA A 31 0.20 -9.54 5.66
C ALA A 31 1.31 -8.64 5.14
N ILE A 32 1.79 -7.69 5.95
CA ILE A 32 2.93 -6.81 5.59
C ILE A 32 4.18 -7.64 5.27
N ALA A 33 4.49 -8.64 6.08
CA ALA A 33 5.63 -9.52 5.85
C ALA A 33 5.46 -10.34 4.55
N ALA A 34 4.28 -10.92 4.31
CA ALA A 34 3.98 -11.64 3.09
C ALA A 34 4.08 -10.74 1.85
N ILE A 35 3.53 -9.53 1.91
CA ILE A 35 3.63 -8.51 0.86
C ILE A 35 5.09 -8.16 0.58
N ALA A 36 5.89 -7.91 1.60
CA ALA A 36 7.32 -7.62 1.43
C ALA A 36 8.04 -8.75 0.69
N ILE A 37 7.76 -10.01 1.05
CA ILE A 37 8.33 -11.18 0.39
C ILE A 37 7.89 -11.25 -1.08
N ILE A 38 6.60 -11.13 -1.35
CA ILE A 38 6.04 -11.14 -2.72
C ILE A 38 6.66 -10.03 -3.56
N MET A 39 6.79 -8.81 -2.99
CA MET A 39 7.40 -7.67 -3.67
C MET A 39 8.89 -7.90 -3.97
N MET A 40 9.65 -8.51 -3.04
CA MET A 40 11.04 -8.87 -3.29
C MET A 40 11.17 -9.84 -4.46
N PHE A 41 10.28 -10.84 -4.56
CA PHE A 41 10.25 -11.77 -5.69
C PHE A 41 9.82 -11.09 -6.99
N ALA A 42 8.74 -10.32 -6.96
CA ALA A 42 8.18 -9.65 -8.15
C ALA A 42 9.15 -8.62 -8.74
N LEU A 43 9.87 -7.88 -7.90
CA LEU A 43 10.81 -6.85 -8.31
C LEU A 43 12.24 -7.38 -8.49
N GLN A 44 12.48 -8.67 -8.18
CA GLN A 44 13.82 -9.30 -8.22
C GLN A 44 14.88 -8.46 -7.50
N SER A 45 14.49 -7.69 -6.49
CA SER A 45 15.36 -6.78 -5.77
C SER A 45 14.88 -6.60 -4.34
N VAL A 46 15.67 -7.06 -3.37
CA VAL A 46 15.37 -6.88 -1.94
C VAL A 46 15.24 -5.39 -1.59
N ARG A 47 16.10 -4.54 -2.17
CA ARG A 47 16.09 -3.09 -1.93
C ARG A 47 14.79 -2.44 -2.39
N LEU A 48 14.32 -2.75 -3.60
CA LEU A 48 13.04 -2.22 -4.11
C LEU A 48 11.85 -2.82 -3.38
N GLY A 49 11.91 -4.10 -2.99
CA GLY A 49 10.86 -4.75 -2.20
C GLY A 49 10.67 -4.11 -0.82
N VAL A 50 11.76 -3.84 -0.10
CA VAL A 50 11.69 -3.12 1.19
C VAL A 50 11.27 -1.66 0.98
N LEU A 51 11.79 -1.01 -0.05
CA LEU A 51 11.46 0.39 -0.35
C LEU A 51 9.98 0.57 -0.70
N SER A 52 9.34 -0.43 -1.33
CA SER A 52 7.92 -0.41 -1.66
C SER A 52 6.99 -0.47 -0.45
N LEU A 53 7.49 -0.87 0.73
CA LEU A 53 6.69 -0.84 1.96
C LEU A 53 6.34 0.60 2.39
N VAL A 54 7.17 1.58 2.04
CA VAL A 54 6.93 2.99 2.39
C VAL A 54 5.69 3.54 1.67
N PRO A 55 5.59 3.50 0.33
CA PRO A 55 4.39 3.98 -0.37
C PRO A 55 3.14 3.16 -0.03
N ASN A 56 3.27 1.90 0.38
CA ASN A 56 2.14 1.07 0.80
C ASN A 56 1.67 1.34 2.23
N GLY A 57 2.59 1.67 3.14
CA GLY A 57 2.28 1.98 4.53
C GLY A 57 1.79 3.41 4.75
N LEU A 58 2.30 4.35 3.97
CA LEU A 58 1.99 5.77 4.11
C LEU A 58 0.48 6.09 3.96
N PRO A 59 -0.24 5.53 2.96
CA PRO A 59 -1.69 5.76 2.82
C PRO A 59 -2.47 5.32 4.04
N ILE A 60 -2.10 4.20 4.63
CA ILE A 60 -2.75 3.68 5.83
C ILE A 60 -2.53 4.64 7.00
N LEU A 61 -1.27 5.05 7.24
CA LEU A 61 -0.92 5.98 8.31
C LEU A 61 -1.63 7.33 8.14
N THR A 62 -1.67 7.87 6.92
CA THR A 62 -2.36 9.13 6.62
C THR A 62 -3.87 9.01 6.81
N THR A 63 -4.47 7.87 6.42
CA THR A 63 -5.89 7.61 6.63
C THR A 63 -6.25 7.54 8.11
N PHE A 64 -5.47 6.79 8.90
CA PHE A 64 -5.70 6.70 10.35
C PHE A 64 -5.47 8.04 11.04
N GLY A 65 -4.44 8.80 10.62
CA GLY A 65 -4.19 10.15 11.12
C GLY A 65 -5.35 11.10 10.81
N ALA A 66 -5.84 11.11 9.59
CA ALA A 66 -6.98 11.92 9.18
C ALA A 66 -8.25 11.53 9.94
N TRP A 67 -8.50 10.22 10.09
CA TRP A 67 -9.66 9.73 10.84
C TRP A 67 -9.62 10.10 12.31
N ALA A 68 -8.46 9.96 12.95
CA ALA A 68 -8.27 10.35 14.34
C ALA A 68 -8.53 11.85 14.58
N LEU A 69 -8.16 12.69 13.60
CA LEU A 69 -8.40 14.14 13.68
C LEU A 69 -9.85 14.53 13.41
N LEU A 70 -10.55 13.82 12.52
CA LEU A 70 -11.89 14.17 12.08
C LEU A 70 -12.99 13.55 12.96
N VAL A 71 -12.80 12.30 13.42
CA VAL A 71 -13.83 11.50 14.09
C VAL A 71 -13.44 11.19 15.53
N GLY A 72 -12.16 11.01 15.83
CA GLY A 72 -11.62 10.80 17.18
C GLY A 72 -11.89 9.43 17.79
N GLU A 73 -12.76 8.60 17.21
CA GLU A 73 -13.10 7.27 17.70
C GLU A 73 -12.42 6.19 16.86
N VAL A 74 -11.65 5.31 17.53
CA VAL A 74 -11.02 4.13 16.90
C VAL A 74 -11.84 2.90 17.27
N GLY A 75 -12.85 2.57 16.48
CA GLY A 75 -13.70 1.39 16.67
C GLY A 75 -13.10 0.14 16.00
N PHE A 76 -13.79 -0.99 16.18
CA PHE A 76 -13.47 -2.28 15.55
C PHE A 76 -13.38 -2.19 14.01
N SER A 77 -14.23 -1.37 13.39
CA SER A 77 -14.25 -1.11 11.94
C SER A 77 -12.91 -0.58 11.44
N VAL A 78 -12.26 0.29 12.21
CA VAL A 78 -11.01 0.96 11.87
C VAL A 78 -9.87 -0.06 11.71
N ALA A 79 -9.77 -1.01 12.62
CA ALA A 79 -8.74 -2.05 12.55
C ALA A 79 -8.93 -2.97 11.32
N THR A 80 -10.19 -3.26 10.96
CA THR A 80 -10.53 -4.07 9.78
C THR A 80 -10.12 -3.37 8.48
N VAL A 81 -10.29 -2.04 8.40
CA VAL A 81 -9.92 -1.24 7.24
C VAL A 81 -8.43 -1.35 6.92
N ALA A 82 -7.56 -1.35 7.93
CA ALA A 82 -6.12 -1.49 7.71
C ALA A 82 -5.78 -2.74 6.89
N SER A 83 -6.37 -3.88 7.24
CA SER A 83 -6.12 -5.16 6.57
C SER A 83 -6.69 -5.19 5.14
N ILE A 84 -7.90 -4.67 4.96
CA ILE A 84 -8.57 -4.64 3.64
C ILE A 84 -7.85 -3.67 2.70
N SER A 85 -7.60 -2.45 3.17
CA SER A 85 -6.98 -1.41 2.36
C SER A 85 -5.55 -1.76 1.96
N LEU A 86 -4.80 -2.45 2.84
CA LEU A 86 -3.43 -2.85 2.56
C LEU A 86 -3.36 -3.75 1.32
N GLY A 87 -4.27 -4.71 1.16
CA GLY A 87 -4.33 -5.57 -0.03
C GLY A 87 -4.62 -4.79 -1.31
N ILE A 88 -5.55 -3.83 -1.27
CA ILE A 88 -5.93 -3.00 -2.43
C ILE A 88 -4.78 -2.07 -2.83
N ILE A 89 -4.16 -1.39 -1.86
CA ILE A 89 -3.07 -0.43 -2.10
C ILE A 89 -1.84 -1.11 -2.71
N VAL A 90 -1.51 -2.31 -2.21
CA VAL A 90 -0.35 -3.07 -2.69
C VAL A 90 -0.51 -3.49 -4.14
N ASP A 91 -1.72 -3.85 -4.57
CA ASP A 91 -1.98 -4.29 -5.95
C ASP A 91 -1.59 -3.20 -6.96
N ASP A 92 -2.02 -1.96 -6.76
CA ASP A 92 -1.70 -0.81 -7.61
C ASP A 92 -0.18 -0.54 -7.65
N THR A 93 0.48 -0.54 -6.48
CA THR A 93 1.94 -0.35 -6.37
C THR A 93 2.73 -1.48 -7.05
N VAL A 94 2.30 -2.76 -6.91
CA VAL A 94 2.94 -3.92 -7.58
C VAL A 94 2.85 -3.76 -9.10
N HIS A 95 1.69 -3.40 -9.63
CA HIS A 95 1.51 -3.20 -11.06
C HIS A 95 2.42 -2.11 -11.61
N LEU A 96 2.52 -0.98 -10.92
CA LEU A 96 3.34 0.15 -11.34
C LEU A 96 4.83 -0.17 -11.26
N LEU A 97 5.29 -0.72 -10.15
CA LEU A 97 6.70 -1.09 -9.96
C LEU A 97 7.15 -2.22 -10.89
N SER A 98 6.30 -3.22 -11.17
CA SER A 98 6.61 -4.31 -12.10
C SER A 98 6.85 -3.77 -13.51
N LYS A 99 6.03 -2.81 -13.97
CA LYS A 99 6.24 -2.16 -15.28
C LYS A 99 7.51 -1.30 -15.30
N TYR A 100 7.79 -0.59 -14.21
CA TYR A 100 9.02 0.16 -14.05
C TYR A 100 10.27 -0.73 -14.13
N VAL A 101 10.30 -1.83 -13.36
CA VAL A 101 11.44 -2.78 -13.34
C VAL A 101 11.60 -3.43 -14.71
N ARG A 102 10.50 -3.81 -15.35
CA ARG A 102 10.53 -4.37 -16.69
C ARG A 102 11.10 -3.38 -17.72
N ALA A 103 10.71 -2.11 -17.67
CA ALA A 103 11.26 -1.08 -18.55
C ALA A 103 12.76 -0.88 -18.33
N ARG A 104 13.22 -0.94 -17.07
CA ARG A 104 14.64 -0.85 -16.72
C ARG A 104 15.45 -2.04 -17.21
N ASN A 105 14.98 -3.27 -16.95
CA ASN A 105 15.74 -4.48 -17.17
C ASN A 105 15.67 -5.00 -18.61
N GLU A 106 14.50 -4.97 -19.24
CA GLU A 106 14.30 -5.53 -20.58
C GLU A 106 14.57 -4.50 -21.69
N ARG A 107 14.30 -3.22 -21.43
CA ARG A 107 14.40 -2.15 -22.44
C ARG A 107 15.59 -1.22 -22.24
N GLY A 108 16.31 -1.35 -21.12
CA GLY A 108 17.49 -0.50 -20.82
C GLY A 108 17.15 0.99 -20.71
N LEU A 109 15.89 1.35 -20.45
CA LEU A 109 15.44 2.74 -20.39
C LEU A 109 16.05 3.47 -19.20
N THR A 110 16.17 4.79 -19.29
CA THR A 110 16.56 5.64 -18.15
C THR A 110 15.53 5.54 -17.02
N VAL A 111 15.85 6.00 -15.81
CA VAL A 111 14.90 6.01 -14.69
C VAL A 111 13.64 6.81 -15.03
N GLU A 112 13.83 7.99 -15.64
CA GLU A 112 12.74 8.89 -16.02
C GLU A 112 11.83 8.28 -17.09
N ASP A 113 12.42 7.71 -18.14
CA ASP A 113 11.66 7.07 -19.21
C ASP A 113 10.95 5.80 -18.72
N SER A 114 11.55 5.08 -17.77
CA SER A 114 10.93 3.89 -17.16
C SER A 114 9.72 4.25 -16.30
N ILE A 115 9.80 5.36 -15.55
CA ILE A 115 8.66 5.90 -14.82
C ILE A 115 7.56 6.30 -15.80
N ARG A 116 7.89 7.08 -16.81
CA ARG A 116 6.92 7.51 -17.85
C ARG A 116 6.28 6.32 -18.55
N TYR A 117 7.06 5.30 -18.88
CA TYR A 117 6.57 4.05 -19.46
C TYR A 117 5.60 3.33 -18.52
N ALA A 118 5.92 3.21 -17.23
CA ALA A 118 5.04 2.55 -16.26
C ALA A 118 3.70 3.28 -16.15
N PHE A 119 3.72 4.60 -15.95
CA PHE A 119 2.50 5.41 -15.84
C PHE A 119 1.66 5.41 -17.12
N HIS A 120 2.29 5.44 -18.29
CA HIS A 120 1.57 5.37 -19.57
C HIS A 120 0.83 4.03 -19.73
N ASN A 121 1.42 2.93 -19.28
CA ASN A 121 0.84 1.60 -19.47
C ASN A 121 -0.20 1.21 -18.42
N VAL A 122 -0.04 1.64 -17.16
CA VAL A 122 -0.94 1.21 -16.07
C VAL A 122 -1.63 2.36 -15.35
N GLY A 123 -1.17 3.59 -15.51
CA GLY A 123 -1.73 4.74 -14.77
C GLY A 123 -3.24 4.92 -14.98
N THR A 124 -3.71 4.81 -16.23
CA THR A 124 -5.15 4.89 -16.52
C THR A 124 -5.94 3.75 -15.86
N ALA A 125 -5.39 2.53 -15.85
CA ALA A 125 -6.04 1.39 -15.22
C ALA A 125 -6.16 1.57 -13.70
N ILE A 126 -5.11 2.08 -13.04
CA ILE A 126 -5.11 2.39 -11.61
C ILE A 126 -6.18 3.44 -11.28
N VAL A 127 -6.26 4.53 -12.06
CA VAL A 127 -7.28 5.57 -11.84
C VAL A 127 -8.70 5.00 -11.99
N VAL A 128 -8.95 4.22 -13.05
CA VAL A 128 -10.27 3.60 -13.28
C VAL A 128 -10.61 2.62 -12.15
N ASN A 129 -9.65 1.79 -11.71
CA ASN A 129 -9.82 0.88 -10.58
C ASN A 129 -10.17 1.64 -9.30
N THR A 130 -9.45 2.72 -9.00
CA THR A 130 -9.73 3.60 -7.86
C THR A 130 -11.15 4.17 -7.91
N ILE A 131 -11.61 4.64 -9.08
CA ILE A 131 -12.97 5.17 -9.24
C ILE A 131 -14.02 4.09 -8.97
N ILE A 132 -13.84 2.89 -9.52
CA ILE A 132 -14.77 1.77 -9.34
C ILE A 132 -14.83 1.34 -7.88
N LEU A 133 -13.67 1.17 -7.23
CA LEU A 133 -13.59 0.78 -5.82
C LEU A 133 -14.18 1.85 -4.91
N THR A 134 -13.85 3.11 -5.15
CA THR A 134 -14.41 4.25 -4.40
C THR A 134 -15.93 4.27 -4.51
N ALA A 135 -16.48 4.12 -5.71
CA ALA A 135 -17.94 4.05 -5.90
C ALA A 135 -18.56 2.86 -5.15
N GLY A 136 -17.92 1.68 -5.21
CA GLY A 136 -18.39 0.48 -4.49
C GLY A 136 -18.40 0.68 -2.97
N PHE A 137 -17.33 1.22 -2.39
CA PHE A 137 -17.25 1.47 -0.95
C PHE A 137 -18.13 2.63 -0.50
N LEU A 138 -18.38 3.63 -1.35
CA LEU A 138 -19.35 4.70 -1.05
C LEU A 138 -20.79 4.16 -0.91
N VAL A 139 -21.15 3.09 -1.61
CA VAL A 139 -22.47 2.45 -1.41
C VAL A 139 -22.62 1.93 0.02
N MET A 140 -21.53 1.49 0.68
CA MET A 140 -21.61 1.06 2.08
C MET A 140 -21.97 2.18 3.03
N THR A 141 -21.73 3.45 2.68
CA THR A 141 -22.10 4.61 3.50
C THR A 141 -23.59 4.84 3.60
N THR A 142 -24.39 4.22 2.73
CA THR A 142 -25.86 4.27 2.79
C THR A 142 -26.46 3.25 3.77
N SER A 143 -25.62 2.42 4.42
CA SER A 143 -26.04 1.42 5.39
C SER A 143 -26.61 2.06 6.67
N ALA A 144 -27.63 1.43 7.25
CA ALA A 144 -28.14 1.81 8.57
C ALA A 144 -27.18 1.45 9.73
N PHE A 145 -26.17 0.62 9.48
CA PHE A 145 -25.18 0.24 10.47
C PHE A 145 -23.97 1.18 10.42
N LYS A 146 -23.72 1.92 11.51
CA LYS A 146 -22.56 2.83 11.64
C LYS A 146 -21.23 2.13 11.28
N MET A 147 -21.08 0.87 11.69
CA MET A 147 -19.87 0.10 11.40
C MET A 147 -19.58 -0.04 9.89
N ASN A 148 -20.62 -0.25 9.08
CA ASN A 148 -20.46 -0.32 7.62
C ASN A 148 -20.15 1.05 7.01
N VAL A 149 -20.78 2.10 7.54
CA VAL A 149 -20.53 3.49 7.12
C VAL A 149 -19.08 3.88 7.38
N ASP A 150 -18.59 3.64 8.61
CA ASP A 150 -17.24 3.96 9.02
C ASP A 150 -16.22 3.16 8.17
N LEU A 151 -16.49 1.86 7.94
CA LEU A 151 -15.66 0.99 7.12
C LEU A 151 -15.60 1.48 5.67
N GLY A 152 -16.74 1.81 5.08
CA GLY A 152 -16.84 2.35 3.72
C GLY A 152 -16.07 3.67 3.56
N LEU A 153 -16.32 4.64 4.44
CA LEU A 153 -15.67 5.95 4.42
C LEU A 153 -14.16 5.87 4.60
N MET A 154 -13.70 5.12 5.59
CA MET A 154 -12.26 4.95 5.82
C MET A 154 -11.57 4.26 4.66
N THR A 155 -12.19 3.24 4.06
CA THR A 155 -11.62 2.54 2.91
C THR A 155 -11.53 3.48 1.69
N VAL A 156 -12.54 4.31 1.46
CA VAL A 156 -12.50 5.34 0.39
C VAL A 156 -11.34 6.31 0.64
N LEU A 157 -11.17 6.81 1.86
CA LEU A 157 -10.06 7.70 2.19
C LEU A 157 -8.71 7.00 1.96
N ALA A 158 -8.56 5.73 2.35
CA ALA A 158 -7.34 4.97 2.16
C ALA A 158 -6.99 4.80 0.68
N ILE A 159 -7.98 4.46 -0.16
CA ILE A 159 -7.79 4.27 -1.61
C ILE A 159 -7.43 5.60 -2.29
N VAL A 160 -8.09 6.70 -1.92
CA VAL A 160 -7.80 8.03 -2.47
C VAL A 160 -6.40 8.50 -2.06
N PHE A 161 -6.01 8.35 -0.79
CA PHE A 161 -4.67 8.68 -0.35
C PHE A 161 -3.61 7.79 -1.02
N ALA A 162 -3.91 6.50 -1.23
CA ALA A 162 -3.02 5.61 -1.95
C ALA A 162 -2.77 6.09 -3.38
N LEU A 163 -3.83 6.43 -4.12
CA LEU A 163 -3.71 6.96 -5.47
C LEU A 163 -2.82 8.23 -5.50
N ILE A 164 -3.07 9.18 -4.60
CA ILE A 164 -2.31 10.42 -4.53
C ILE A 164 -0.83 10.13 -4.25
N LEU A 165 -0.55 9.23 -3.30
CA LEU A 165 0.81 8.88 -2.92
C LEU A 165 1.52 8.06 -4.00
N ASP A 166 0.84 7.15 -4.67
CA ASP A 166 1.41 6.41 -5.80
C ASP A 166 1.77 7.33 -6.97
N PHE A 167 0.98 8.37 -7.23
CA PHE A 167 1.27 9.30 -8.32
C PHE A 167 2.29 10.38 -7.97
N LEU A 168 2.39 10.80 -6.71
CA LEU A 168 3.30 11.87 -6.28
C LEU A 168 4.57 11.33 -5.62
N PHE A 169 4.42 10.42 -4.65
CA PHE A 169 5.51 9.98 -3.80
C PHE A 169 6.36 8.89 -4.47
N LEU A 170 5.74 7.94 -5.15
CA LEU A 170 6.45 6.81 -5.73
C LEU A 170 7.42 7.24 -6.85
N PRO A 171 7.06 8.12 -7.81
CA PRO A 171 8.01 8.63 -8.79
C PRO A 171 9.17 9.41 -8.14
N ALA A 172 8.87 10.25 -7.14
CA ALA A 172 9.88 11.02 -6.43
C ALA A 172 10.89 10.09 -5.72
N MET A 173 10.40 9.04 -5.08
CA MET A 173 11.22 8.04 -4.42
C MET A 173 12.12 7.26 -5.41
N LEU A 174 11.58 6.89 -6.57
CA LEU A 174 12.35 6.20 -7.62
C LEU A 174 13.44 7.10 -8.22
N LEU A 175 13.17 8.39 -8.36
CA LEU A 175 14.16 9.40 -8.82
C LEU A 175 15.27 9.62 -7.79
N LEU A 176 14.94 9.66 -6.51
CA LEU A 176 15.95 9.77 -5.43
C LEU A 176 16.85 8.54 -5.34
N GLY A 177 16.32 7.35 -5.68
CA GLY A 177 17.09 6.11 -5.77
C GLY A 177 18.05 6.04 -6.95
N LYS A 178 18.05 7.04 -7.86
CA LYS A 178 18.92 7.16 -9.05
C LYS A 178 20.41 7.21 -8.73
N ARG A 179 20.79 7.55 -7.51
CA ARG A 179 22.15 7.93 -7.13
C ARG A 179 23.19 6.77 -7.16
N ASP A 180 22.78 5.52 -7.37
CA ASP A 180 23.67 4.35 -7.21
C ASP A 180 23.84 3.44 -8.43
N ARG A 181 23.32 3.78 -9.60
CA ARG A 181 23.56 3.01 -10.82
C ARG A 181 23.60 3.91 -12.05
N GLU A 182 24.70 4.61 -12.25
CA GLU A 182 25.09 4.97 -13.61
C GLU A 182 25.32 3.67 -14.39
N PRO A 183 24.79 3.54 -15.62
CA PRO A 183 25.00 2.33 -16.41
C PRO A 183 26.50 2.15 -16.65
N GLN A 184 27.02 0.97 -16.33
CA GLN A 184 28.38 0.56 -16.71
C GLN A 184 28.65 0.64 -18.23
N VAL A 185 27.63 1.02 -19.00
CA VAL A 185 27.73 1.21 -20.47
C VAL A 185 28.59 2.41 -20.83
N ALA A 186 28.66 3.45 -20.03
CA ALA A 186 29.54 4.60 -20.28
C ALA A 186 31.03 4.21 -20.18
N GLY A 187 31.38 3.40 -19.18
CA GLY A 187 32.73 2.91 -19.00
C GLY A 187 33.20 1.90 -20.07
N GLN A 188 32.27 1.14 -20.65
CA GLN A 188 32.63 0.21 -21.76
C GLN A 188 32.81 0.95 -23.09
N LEU A 189 32.08 2.02 -23.33
CA LEU A 189 32.26 2.85 -24.53
C LEU A 189 33.55 3.66 -24.46
N GLU A 190 33.96 4.14 -23.31
CA GLU A 190 35.25 4.82 -23.12
C GLU A 190 36.42 3.85 -23.27
N LEU A 191 36.32 2.60 -22.76
CA LEU A 191 37.32 1.57 -22.94
C LEU A 191 37.44 1.13 -24.40
N GLN A 192 36.36 1.07 -25.17
CA GLN A 192 36.40 0.78 -26.60
C GLN A 192 36.93 1.95 -27.42
N ALA A 193 36.64 3.20 -27.02
CA ALA A 193 37.18 4.37 -27.70
C ALA A 193 38.67 4.63 -27.45
N SER A 194 39.21 4.12 -26.32
CA SER A 194 40.64 4.22 -26.01
C SER A 194 41.48 3.09 -26.59
N ALA A 195 40.88 2.04 -27.17
CA ALA A 195 41.53 0.88 -27.77
C ALA A 195 41.65 0.95 -29.30
N THR A 196 41.12 2.03 -29.91
CA THR A 196 41.28 2.38 -31.34
C THR A 196 42.16 3.60 -31.51
#